data_01c93403232a51c29605471c4761b8f0
#
_entry.id   01c93403232a51c29605471c4761b8f0
#
_cell.length_a   1.000
_cell.length_b   1.000
_cell.length_c   1.000
_cell.angle_alpha   90.00
_cell.angle_beta   90.00
_cell.angle_gamma   90.00
#
_symmetry.space_group_name_H-M   'P 1'
#
loop_
_entity.id
_entity.type
_entity.pdbx_description
1 polymer ?
#
loop_
_entity_poly.entity_id
_entity_poly.type
_entity_poly.pdbx_seq_one_letter_code
_entity_poly.pdbx_strand_id
1 'polypeptide(L)'
;MDRGYRAILVGVGNIGHALMDNFSFADCGVELAAAFDIKESLIGTEFKGVPILAEAELEGYLKNNDIALAVLCVPKEVAVNVTKILTENGIEAIWNFTNMELTEPNSPIIVENVHFSDSLLSLSYFVSERMDEHTAEASRNEK
;
A
#
# COMPACT_ATOMS: atom_id res chain seq x y z
N MET A 1 0.85 4.08 25.94
CA MET A 1 0.51 2.67 26.08
C MET A 1 0.39 2.05 24.70
N ASP A 2 1.36 1.24 24.38
CA ASP A 2 1.42 0.63 23.05
C ASP A 2 0.51 -0.57 22.98
N ARG A 3 -0.68 -0.35 22.46
CA ARG A 3 -1.46 -1.47 21.98
C ARG A 3 -0.88 -1.82 20.61
N GLY A 4 -0.08 -2.87 20.55
CA GLY A 4 0.41 -3.35 19.28
C GLY A 4 -0.77 -3.72 18.37
N TYR A 5 -0.94 -3.01 17.27
CA TYR A 5 -1.94 -3.36 16.26
C TYR A 5 -1.31 -4.34 15.29
N ARG A 6 -2.07 -5.37 14.93
CA ARG A 6 -1.64 -6.30 13.89
C ARG A 6 -2.22 -5.88 12.56
N ALA A 7 -1.38 -5.90 11.54
CA ALA A 7 -1.74 -5.48 10.20
C ALA A 7 -1.38 -6.54 9.18
N ILE A 8 -2.04 -6.49 8.04
CA ILE A 8 -1.66 -7.23 6.84
C ILE A 8 -1.41 -6.25 5.71
N LEU A 9 -0.65 -6.69 4.72
CA LEU A 9 -0.41 -5.93 3.49
C LEU A 9 -0.94 -6.74 2.32
N VAL A 10 -1.79 -6.14 1.50
CA VAL A 10 -2.37 -6.82 0.34
C VAL A 10 -1.84 -6.17 -0.93
N GLY A 11 -1.13 -6.95 -1.74
CA GLY A 11 -0.49 -6.50 -2.96
C GLY A 11 1.00 -6.23 -2.78
N VAL A 12 1.85 -7.20 -3.10
CA VAL A 12 3.31 -7.10 -2.97
C VAL A 12 3.93 -6.75 -4.33
N GLY A 13 3.44 -5.66 -4.93
CA GLY A 13 4.05 -5.05 -6.11
C GLY A 13 5.13 -4.06 -5.69
N ASN A 14 5.42 -3.08 -6.53
CA ASN A 14 6.48 -2.12 -6.26
C ASN A 14 6.27 -1.33 -4.97
N ILE A 15 5.07 -0.82 -4.74
CA ILE A 15 4.76 -0.04 -3.54
C ILE A 15 4.75 -0.94 -2.31
N GLY A 16 4.05 -2.06 -2.37
CA GLY A 16 3.96 -2.99 -1.25
C GLY A 16 5.32 -3.51 -0.82
N HIS A 17 6.14 -3.92 -1.77
CA HIS A 17 7.50 -4.38 -1.51
C HIS A 17 8.36 -3.26 -0.88
N ALA A 18 8.27 -2.04 -1.43
CA ALA A 18 9.01 -0.90 -0.90
C ALA A 18 8.62 -0.59 0.55
N LEU A 19 7.33 -0.69 0.87
CA LEU A 19 6.86 -0.50 2.25
C LEU A 19 7.38 -1.60 3.17
N MET A 20 7.35 -2.85 2.74
CA MET A 20 7.89 -3.95 3.53
C MET A 20 9.39 -3.82 3.78
N ASP A 21 10.11 -3.31 2.79
CA ASP A 21 11.57 -3.17 2.85
C ASP A 21 12.02 -1.96 3.66
N ASN A 22 11.36 -0.83 3.50
CA ASN A 22 11.86 0.46 3.99
C ASN A 22 11.04 1.10 5.11
N PHE A 23 9.78 0.74 5.26
CA PHE A 23 8.93 1.36 6.28
C PHE A 23 8.97 0.55 7.57
N SER A 24 9.19 1.23 8.67
CA SER A 24 9.20 0.59 9.99
C SER A 24 7.81 0.64 10.62
N PHE A 25 7.01 -0.40 10.39
CA PHE A 25 5.69 -0.53 11.01
C PHE A 25 5.80 -0.59 12.53
N ALA A 26 6.84 -1.25 13.03
CA ALA A 26 7.06 -1.37 14.47
C ALA A 26 7.21 -0.03 15.17
N ASP A 27 7.85 0.96 14.52
CA ASP A 27 8.01 2.30 15.07
C ASP A 27 6.67 3.03 15.22
N CYS A 28 5.65 2.58 14.49
CA CYS A 28 4.29 3.12 14.59
C CYS A 28 3.37 2.27 15.45
N GLY A 29 3.91 1.29 16.17
CA GLY A 29 3.12 0.40 17.00
C GLY A 29 2.34 -0.65 16.21
N VAL A 30 2.79 -0.96 15.01
CA VAL A 30 2.10 -1.89 14.10
C VAL A 30 2.99 -3.10 13.82
N GLU A 31 2.45 -4.30 14.02
CA GLU A 31 3.09 -5.55 13.64
C GLU A 31 2.53 -6.00 12.30
N LEU A 32 3.38 -6.11 11.28
CA LEU A 32 2.97 -6.66 9.99
C LEU A 32 3.00 -8.19 10.07
N ALA A 33 1.82 -8.81 10.15
CA ALA A 33 1.68 -10.23 10.42
C ALA A 33 1.82 -11.10 9.16
N ALA A 34 1.34 -10.60 8.02
CA ALA A 34 1.38 -11.35 6.75
C ALA A 34 1.20 -10.38 5.59
N ALA A 35 1.61 -10.81 4.41
CA ALA A 35 1.33 -10.13 3.16
C ALA A 35 0.64 -11.10 2.20
N PHE A 36 -0.08 -10.55 1.23
CA PHE A 36 -0.88 -11.35 0.28
C PHE A 36 -0.60 -10.89 -1.14
N ASP A 37 -0.49 -11.83 -2.07
CA ASP A 37 -0.32 -11.54 -3.48
C ASP A 37 -0.89 -12.66 -4.34
N ILE A 38 -1.04 -12.39 -5.64
CA ILE A 38 -1.49 -13.39 -6.61
C ILE A 38 -0.32 -14.03 -7.36
N LYS A 39 0.88 -13.48 -7.25
CA LYS A 39 2.05 -13.92 -8.00
C LYS A 39 2.63 -15.21 -7.39
N GLU A 40 2.59 -16.28 -8.16
CA GLU A 40 3.04 -17.61 -7.68
C GLU A 40 4.47 -17.63 -7.17
N SER A 41 5.36 -16.86 -7.79
CA SER A 41 6.76 -16.81 -7.36
C SER A 41 6.96 -16.17 -5.98
N LEU A 42 5.98 -15.39 -5.51
CA LEU A 42 6.01 -14.75 -4.20
C LEU A 42 5.29 -15.58 -3.13
N ILE A 43 4.24 -16.28 -3.52
CA ILE A 43 3.43 -17.06 -2.58
C ILE A 43 4.26 -18.18 -1.95
N GLY A 44 4.20 -18.27 -0.63
CA GLY A 44 4.96 -19.24 0.14
C GLY A 44 6.36 -18.79 0.50
N THR A 45 6.78 -17.61 0.06
CA THR A 45 8.06 -17.02 0.46
C THR A 45 7.89 -16.14 1.70
N GLU A 46 8.99 -15.68 2.24
CA GLU A 46 9.01 -14.82 3.41
C GLU A 46 9.95 -13.66 3.14
N PHE A 47 9.54 -12.45 3.53
CA PHE A 47 10.36 -11.26 3.39
C PHE A 47 10.50 -10.59 4.75
N LYS A 48 11.73 -10.51 5.25
CA LYS A 48 12.05 -9.92 6.57
C LYS A 48 11.15 -10.47 7.70
N GLY A 49 10.93 -11.77 7.69
CA GLY A 49 10.12 -12.44 8.69
C GLY A 49 8.61 -12.41 8.43
N VAL A 50 8.16 -11.77 7.36
CA VAL A 50 6.74 -11.67 7.02
C VAL A 50 6.40 -12.68 5.93
N PRO A 51 5.48 -13.64 6.20
CA PRO A 51 5.09 -14.62 5.18
C PRO A 51 4.23 -13.97 4.11
N ILE A 52 4.44 -14.38 2.86
CA ILE A 52 3.62 -13.96 1.73
C ILE A 52 2.70 -15.12 1.37
N LEU A 53 1.41 -14.90 1.49
CA LEU A 53 0.36 -15.88 1.28
C LEU A 53 -0.41 -15.58 0.00
N ALA A 54 -1.18 -16.57 -0.46
CA ALA A 54 -2.04 -16.37 -1.63
C ALA A 54 -3.22 -15.45 -1.26
N GLU A 55 -3.54 -14.52 -2.15
CA GLU A 55 -4.69 -13.63 -1.96
C GLU A 55 -6.00 -14.42 -1.77
N ALA A 56 -6.11 -15.59 -2.40
CA ALA A 56 -7.26 -16.48 -2.22
C ALA A 56 -7.44 -16.94 -0.76
N GLU A 57 -6.38 -16.89 0.05
CA GLU A 57 -6.43 -17.27 1.47
C GLU A 57 -6.80 -16.11 2.40
N LEU A 58 -6.99 -14.91 1.85
CA LEU A 58 -7.22 -13.71 2.64
C LEU A 58 -8.41 -13.83 3.59
N GLU A 59 -9.55 -14.24 3.07
CA GLU A 59 -10.76 -14.37 3.87
C GLU A 59 -10.58 -15.37 5.02
N GLY A 60 -10.06 -16.55 4.73
CA GLY A 60 -9.79 -17.56 5.75
C GLY A 60 -8.80 -17.10 6.80
N TYR A 61 -7.78 -16.38 6.37
CA TYR A 61 -6.78 -15.82 7.28
C TYR A 61 -7.42 -14.83 8.26
N LEU A 62 -8.26 -13.93 7.76
CA LEU A 62 -8.93 -12.92 8.58
C LEU A 62 -9.93 -13.53 9.55
N LYS A 63 -10.55 -14.68 9.19
CA LYS A 63 -11.44 -15.39 10.10
C LYS A 63 -10.71 -16.06 11.27
N ASN A 64 -9.45 -16.39 11.07
CA ASN A 64 -8.65 -17.11 12.06
C ASN A 64 -7.62 -16.25 12.78
N ASN A 65 -7.52 -14.98 12.43
CA ASN A 65 -6.54 -14.07 13.00
C ASN A 65 -7.18 -12.70 13.28
N ASP A 66 -6.81 -12.10 14.38
CA ASP A 66 -7.31 -10.78 14.76
C ASP A 66 -6.42 -9.71 14.13
N ILE A 67 -6.89 -9.10 13.06
CA ILE A 67 -6.17 -8.08 12.29
C ILE A 67 -6.99 -6.79 12.28
N ALA A 68 -6.40 -5.72 12.75
CA ALA A 68 -7.09 -4.42 12.83
C ALA A 68 -6.92 -3.57 11.56
N LEU A 69 -5.74 -3.65 10.94
CA LEU A 69 -5.34 -2.73 9.87
C LEU A 69 -4.92 -3.48 8.62
N ALA A 70 -5.34 -3.00 7.46
CA ALA A 70 -4.85 -3.50 6.18
C ALA A 70 -4.15 -2.38 5.42
N VAL A 71 -2.96 -2.68 4.89
CA VAL A 71 -2.24 -1.81 3.97
C VAL A 71 -2.57 -2.31 2.57
N LEU A 72 -3.26 -1.50 1.78
CA LEU A 72 -3.79 -1.92 0.49
C LEU A 72 -2.97 -1.34 -0.65
N CYS A 73 -2.27 -2.22 -1.38
CA CYS A 73 -1.36 -1.86 -2.46
C CYS A 73 -1.67 -2.60 -3.78
N VAL A 74 -2.91 -3.06 -3.94
CA VAL A 74 -3.35 -3.76 -5.15
C VAL A 74 -3.64 -2.79 -6.29
N PRO A 75 -3.67 -3.26 -7.55
CA PRO A 75 -4.16 -2.43 -8.64
C PRO A 75 -5.60 -1.99 -8.39
N LYS A 76 -5.94 -0.80 -8.88
CA LYS A 76 -7.28 -0.22 -8.65
C LYS A 76 -8.41 -1.12 -9.16
N GLU A 77 -8.14 -1.93 -10.18
CA GLU A 77 -9.13 -2.82 -10.78
C GLU A 77 -9.65 -3.89 -9.82
N VAL A 78 -8.84 -4.27 -8.83
CA VAL A 78 -9.22 -5.29 -7.84
C VAL A 78 -9.47 -4.70 -6.45
N ALA A 79 -9.25 -3.40 -6.27
CA ALA A 79 -9.33 -2.74 -4.96
C ALA A 79 -10.71 -2.86 -4.32
N VAL A 80 -11.78 -2.74 -5.09
CA VAL A 80 -13.16 -2.81 -4.58
C VAL A 80 -13.45 -4.19 -3.99
N ASN A 81 -13.08 -5.25 -4.71
CA ASN A 81 -13.30 -6.62 -4.25
C ASN A 81 -12.50 -6.94 -2.99
N VAL A 82 -11.24 -6.54 -2.95
CA VAL A 82 -10.39 -6.75 -1.76
C VAL A 82 -10.94 -5.96 -0.58
N THR A 83 -11.32 -4.71 -0.78
CA THR A 83 -11.91 -3.87 0.27
C THR A 83 -13.16 -4.50 0.86
N LYS A 84 -13.99 -5.10 0.02
CA LYS A 84 -15.20 -5.80 0.48
C LYS A 84 -14.84 -6.97 1.41
N ILE A 85 -13.86 -7.78 1.03
CA ILE A 85 -13.41 -8.89 1.87
C ILE A 85 -12.87 -8.38 3.21
N LEU A 86 -12.07 -7.32 3.19
CA LEU A 86 -11.52 -6.71 4.39
C LEU A 86 -12.63 -6.20 5.32
N THR A 87 -13.59 -5.47 4.76
CA THR A 87 -14.72 -4.90 5.50
C THR A 87 -15.57 -5.98 6.14
N GLU A 88 -15.88 -7.03 5.40
CA GLU A 88 -16.74 -8.13 5.87
C GLU A 88 -16.06 -9.01 6.92
N ASN A 89 -14.75 -8.93 7.07
CA ASN A 89 -13.98 -9.81 7.93
C ASN A 89 -13.24 -9.10 9.07
N GLY A 90 -13.77 -7.97 9.53
CA GLY A 90 -13.37 -7.37 10.79
C GLY A 90 -12.22 -6.36 10.72
N ILE A 91 -11.76 -5.99 9.55
CA ILE A 91 -10.75 -4.93 9.40
C ILE A 91 -11.38 -3.59 9.81
N GLU A 92 -10.72 -2.87 10.69
CA GLU A 92 -11.21 -1.60 11.21
C GLU A 92 -10.69 -0.39 10.44
N ALA A 93 -9.51 -0.51 9.85
CA ALA A 93 -8.86 0.60 9.13
C ALA A 93 -8.08 0.11 7.92
N ILE A 94 -8.07 0.92 6.87
CA ILE A 94 -7.34 0.65 5.64
C ILE A 94 -6.42 1.83 5.33
N TRP A 95 -5.13 1.54 5.15
CA TRP A 95 -4.17 2.49 4.61
C TRP A 95 -4.09 2.24 3.11
N ASN A 96 -4.69 3.14 2.34
CA ASN A 96 -4.99 2.91 0.94
C ASN A 96 -3.97 3.55 0.00
N PHE A 97 -3.20 2.71 -0.71
CA PHE A 97 -2.23 3.12 -1.73
C PHE A 97 -2.69 2.82 -3.15
N THR A 98 -3.96 2.48 -3.36
CA THR A 98 -4.45 2.01 -4.67
C THR A 98 -4.69 3.10 -5.69
N ASN A 99 -4.55 4.37 -5.32
CA ASN A 99 -4.87 5.50 -6.19
C ASN A 99 -6.37 5.60 -6.53
N MET A 100 -7.21 4.92 -5.76
CA MET A 100 -8.66 4.95 -5.88
C MET A 100 -9.22 5.29 -4.51
N GLU A 101 -10.10 6.29 -4.42
CA GLU A 101 -10.73 6.61 -3.15
C GLU A 101 -11.73 5.54 -2.75
N LEU A 102 -11.55 5.02 -1.54
CA LEU A 102 -12.38 3.94 -1.00
C LEU A 102 -13.32 4.42 0.10
N THR A 103 -13.63 5.69 0.12
CA THR A 103 -14.47 6.28 1.15
C THR A 103 -15.94 6.07 0.85
N GLU A 104 -16.64 5.33 1.70
CA GLU A 104 -18.09 5.19 1.65
C GLU A 104 -18.69 5.97 2.81
N PRO A 105 -19.70 6.84 2.55
CA PRO A 105 -20.24 7.75 3.58
C PRO A 105 -20.78 7.10 4.84
N ASN A 106 -21.22 5.85 4.77
CA ASN A 106 -21.83 5.15 5.89
C ASN A 106 -21.03 3.93 6.36
N SER A 107 -19.78 3.82 5.92
CA SER A 107 -18.93 2.71 6.33
C SER A 107 -18.34 2.95 7.72
N PRO A 108 -18.35 1.93 8.60
CA PRO A 108 -17.67 2.04 9.88
C PRO A 108 -16.14 1.96 9.76
N ILE A 109 -15.62 1.63 8.58
CA ILE A 109 -14.19 1.50 8.35
C ILE A 109 -13.53 2.87 8.19
N ILE A 110 -12.41 3.04 8.87
CA ILE A 110 -11.56 4.22 8.73
C ILE A 110 -10.65 3.99 7.52
N VAL A 111 -10.68 4.90 6.54
CA VAL A 111 -9.80 4.82 5.37
C VAL A 111 -8.95 6.07 5.28
N GLU A 112 -7.63 5.84 5.23
CA GLU A 112 -6.67 6.90 4.93
C GLU A 112 -6.19 6.70 3.50
N ASN A 113 -6.58 7.61 2.61
CA ASN A 113 -6.21 7.55 1.19
C ASN A 113 -4.90 8.28 0.96
N VAL A 114 -3.91 7.56 0.41
CA VAL A 114 -2.62 8.14 0.06
C VAL A 114 -2.60 8.42 -1.44
N HIS A 115 -2.47 9.69 -1.81
CA HIS A 115 -2.40 10.13 -3.20
C HIS A 115 -0.96 10.09 -3.69
N PHE A 116 -0.37 8.90 -3.65
CA PHE A 116 1.03 8.67 -3.96
C PHE A 116 1.37 9.03 -5.41
N SER A 117 0.51 8.62 -6.35
CA SER A 117 0.72 8.90 -7.77
C SER A 117 0.64 10.39 -8.08
N ASP A 118 -0.29 11.11 -7.44
CA ASP A 118 -0.44 12.54 -7.63
C ASP A 118 0.80 13.29 -7.14
N SER A 119 1.34 12.88 -6.00
CA SER A 119 2.56 13.48 -5.45
C SER A 119 3.74 13.27 -6.39
N LEU A 120 3.88 12.07 -6.95
CA LEU A 120 4.95 11.76 -7.88
C LEU A 120 4.80 12.52 -9.20
N LEU A 121 3.57 12.64 -9.70
CA LEU A 121 3.28 13.41 -10.91
C LEU A 121 3.63 14.88 -10.72
N SER A 122 3.27 15.47 -9.59
CA SER A 122 3.63 16.85 -9.26
C SER A 122 5.14 17.03 -9.23
N LEU A 123 5.85 16.13 -8.57
CA LEU A 123 7.30 16.16 -8.48
C LEU A 123 7.95 16.03 -9.86
N SER A 124 7.45 15.12 -10.68
CA SER A 124 7.95 14.92 -12.05
C SER A 124 7.77 16.16 -12.91
N TYR A 125 6.65 16.85 -12.77
CA TYR A 125 6.39 18.10 -13.46
C TYR A 125 7.42 19.16 -13.09
N PHE A 126 7.67 19.37 -11.80
CA PHE A 126 8.65 20.36 -11.35
C PHE A 126 10.08 20.02 -11.79
N VAL A 127 10.43 18.74 -11.79
CA VAL A 127 11.74 18.28 -12.29
C VAL A 127 11.89 18.56 -13.78
N SER A 128 10.84 18.30 -14.57
CA SER A 128 10.84 18.59 -16.01
C SER A 128 11.00 20.07 -16.31
N GLU A 129 10.30 20.93 -15.57
CA GLU A 129 10.46 22.38 -15.72
C GLU A 129 11.90 22.84 -15.45
N ARG A 130 12.49 22.32 -14.39
CA ARG A 130 13.89 22.66 -14.04
C ARG A 130 14.87 22.18 -15.12
N MET A 131 14.65 20.98 -15.68
CA MET A 131 15.48 20.46 -16.76
C MET A 131 15.36 21.31 -18.04
N ASP A 132 14.14 21.76 -18.37
CA ASP A 132 13.89 22.62 -19.51
C ASP A 132 14.59 23.97 -19.34
N GLU A 133 14.58 24.54 -18.14
CA GLU A 133 15.31 25.77 -17.82
C GLU A 133 16.80 25.61 -18.01
N HIS A 134 17.36 24.49 -17.52
CA HIS A 134 18.80 24.19 -17.69
C HIS A 134 19.18 24.02 -19.16
N THR A 135 18.34 23.36 -19.95
CA THR A 135 18.55 23.19 -21.38
C THR A 135 18.52 24.54 -22.11
N ALA A 136 17.58 25.41 -21.75
CA ALA A 136 17.49 26.75 -22.34
C ALA A 136 18.72 27.59 -22.01
N GLU A 137 19.21 27.52 -20.79
CA GLU A 137 20.44 28.20 -20.36
C GLU A 137 21.66 27.69 -21.10
N ALA A 138 21.79 26.38 -21.24
CA ALA A 138 22.89 25.76 -21.99
C ALA A 138 22.91 26.19 -23.45
N SER A 139 21.73 26.24 -24.10
CA SER A 139 21.61 26.73 -25.47
C SER A 139 22.01 28.18 -25.61
N ARG A 140 21.70 29.02 -24.63
CA ARG A 140 22.09 30.43 -24.62
C ARG A 140 23.60 30.62 -24.45
N ASN A 141 24.22 29.75 -23.67
CA ASN A 141 25.65 29.83 -23.39
C ASN A 141 26.55 29.26 -24.51
N GLU A 142 25.98 28.52 -25.47
CA GLU A 142 26.69 27.96 -26.62
C GLU A 142 26.90 28.96 -27.77
N LYS A 143 26.38 30.17 -27.65
CA LYS A 143 26.57 31.22 -28.66
C LYS A 143 27.79 32.06 -28.33
#